data_a1ff347566e687fb41cc7a7a5deffdac
#
_entry.id   a1ff347566e687fb41cc7a7a5deffdac
#
_cell.length_a   1.000
_cell.length_b   1.000
_cell.length_c   1.000
_cell.angle_alpha   90.00
_cell.angle_beta   90.00
_cell.angle_gamma   90.00
#
_symmetry.space_group_name_H-M   'P 1'
#
loop_
_entity.id
_entity.type
_entity.pdbx_description
1 polymer ?
#
loop_
_entity_poly.entity_id
_entity_poly.type
_entity_poly.pdbx_seq_one_letter_code
_entity_poly.pdbx_strand_id
1 'polypeptide(L)'
;MTKINKVVAIQFVKGKDEKDHPEIHLHRNPDGKKGKAIYQFNKPTSITPENFNSIQKMYLIDEEGELSTRKIDLSISDDKTMEVKSTYNWSSEQEFERFMRFAERYANSITN
;
A
#
# COMPACT_ATOMS: atom_id res chain seq x y z
N MET A 1 7.02 10.49 -30.44
CA MET A 1 7.73 9.87 -29.31
C MET A 1 6.75 9.22 -28.36
N THR A 2 7.02 8.01 -28.02
CA THR A 2 6.13 7.27 -27.14
C THR A 2 6.39 7.63 -25.68
N LYS A 3 5.34 8.03 -24.99
CA LYS A 3 5.43 8.29 -23.57
C LYS A 3 5.28 6.98 -22.82
N ILE A 4 6.26 6.63 -22.00
CA ILE A 4 6.17 5.44 -21.18
C ILE A 4 5.38 5.78 -19.92
N ASN A 5 4.23 5.14 -19.77
CA ASN A 5 3.42 5.29 -18.57
C ASN A 5 3.91 4.28 -17.55
N LYS A 6 4.52 4.79 -16.48
CA LYS A 6 4.93 3.93 -15.39
C LYS A 6 3.71 3.63 -14.53
N VAL A 7 3.46 2.35 -14.33
CA VAL A 7 2.35 1.92 -13.49
C VAL A 7 2.83 1.91 -12.04
N VAL A 8 2.24 2.76 -11.22
CA VAL A 8 2.47 2.74 -9.77
C VAL A 8 1.11 2.84 -9.11
N ALA A 9 0.75 1.84 -8.32
CA ALA A 9 -0.57 1.82 -7.73
C ALA A 9 -0.59 1.01 -6.43
N ILE A 10 -1.54 1.37 -5.57
CA ILE A 10 -1.91 0.53 -4.43
C ILE A 10 -3.31 0.01 -4.75
N GLN A 11 -3.53 -1.30 -4.58
CA GLN A 11 -4.82 -1.91 -4.86
C GLN A 11 -5.24 -2.81 -3.71
N PHE A 12 -6.51 -2.73 -3.33
CA PHE A 12 -7.14 -3.68 -2.41
C PHE A 12 -8.01 -4.67 -3.19
N VAL A 13 -8.50 -4.23 -4.32
CA VAL A 13 -9.21 -5.06 -5.28
C VAL A 13 -8.35 -5.12 -6.52
N LYS A 14 -7.98 -6.31 -6.93
CA LYS A 14 -7.05 -6.46 -8.04
C LYS A 14 -7.62 -5.83 -9.31
N GLY A 15 -6.83 -4.98 -9.94
CA GLY A 15 -7.25 -4.26 -11.13
C GLY A 15 -7.90 -2.91 -10.85
N LYS A 16 -8.07 -2.54 -9.57
CA LYS A 16 -8.72 -1.28 -9.23
C LYS A 16 -7.79 -0.46 -8.34
N ASP A 17 -7.28 0.64 -8.87
CA ASP A 17 -6.37 1.51 -8.11
C ASP A 17 -7.09 2.19 -6.96
N GLU A 18 -6.45 2.15 -5.79
CA GLU A 18 -6.90 2.91 -4.64
C GLU A 18 -6.47 4.36 -4.82
N LYS A 19 -7.42 5.29 -4.74
CA LYS A 19 -7.15 6.71 -4.98
C LYS A 19 -6.93 7.52 -3.72
N ASP A 20 -7.28 6.95 -2.56
CA ASP A 20 -6.99 7.59 -1.29
C ASP A 20 -5.50 7.46 -0.99
N HIS A 21 -4.88 8.53 -0.54
CA HIS A 21 -3.46 8.52 -0.22
C HIS A 21 -3.27 8.22 1.26
N PRO A 22 -2.55 7.16 1.61
CA PRO A 22 -2.39 6.76 3.00
C PRO A 22 -1.34 7.59 3.71
N GLU A 23 -1.44 7.61 5.04
CA GLU A 23 -0.31 7.98 5.87
C GLU A 23 0.57 6.75 5.99
N ILE A 24 1.88 6.93 5.85
CA ILE A 24 2.82 5.82 5.87
C ILE A 24 3.83 6.05 6.98
N HIS A 25 3.95 5.06 7.86
CA HIS A 25 4.91 5.10 8.97
C HIS A 25 5.90 3.97 8.80
N LEU A 26 7.19 4.32 8.73
CA LEU A 26 8.26 3.34 8.56
C LEU A 26 8.93 3.06 9.90
N HIS A 27 9.14 1.79 10.20
CA HIS A 27 9.85 1.34 11.40
C HIS A 27 10.94 0.37 10.96
N ARG A 28 12.21 0.75 11.17
CA ARG A 28 13.34 -0.14 10.90
C ARG A 28 13.96 -0.58 12.21
N ASN A 29 14.31 -1.87 12.29
CA ASN A 29 15.04 -2.39 13.42
C ASN A 29 16.46 -1.82 13.43
N PRO A 30 17.12 -1.77 14.60
CA PRO A 30 18.49 -1.24 14.68
C PRO A 30 19.50 -1.99 13.82
N ASP A 31 19.21 -3.28 13.50
CA ASP A 31 20.12 -4.05 12.65
C ASP A 31 20.05 -3.63 11.18
N GLY A 32 19.09 -2.76 10.81
CA GLY A 32 18.93 -2.28 9.46
C GLY A 32 18.35 -3.28 8.47
N LYS A 33 18.09 -4.52 8.90
CA LYS A 33 17.66 -5.58 8.00
C LYS A 33 16.16 -5.79 8.02
N LYS A 34 15.56 -5.76 9.21
CA LYS A 34 14.12 -6.00 9.37
C LYS A 34 13.40 -4.71 9.64
N GLY A 35 12.15 -4.68 9.24
CA GLY A 35 11.31 -3.53 9.50
C GLY A 35 9.93 -3.71 8.92
N LYS A 36 9.15 -2.65 9.02
CA LYS A 36 7.78 -2.67 8.50
C LYS A 36 7.36 -1.25 8.10
N ALA A 37 6.39 -1.21 7.20
CA ALA A 37 5.70 0.01 6.82
C ALA A 37 4.24 -0.16 7.19
N ILE A 38 3.69 0.80 7.91
CA ILE A 38 2.28 0.81 8.28
C ILE A 38 1.58 1.84 7.42
N TYR A 39 0.56 1.39 6.67
CA TYR A 39 -0.23 2.21 5.78
C TYR A 39 -1.60 2.44 6.42
N GLN A 40 -1.96 3.70 6.63
CA GLN A 40 -3.26 4.07 7.19
C GLN A 40 -4.08 4.80 6.13
N PHE A 41 -5.20 4.21 5.74
CA PHE A 41 -6.15 4.81 4.80
C PHE A 41 -7.40 5.19 5.58
N ASN A 42 -7.75 6.48 5.54
CA ASN A 42 -8.89 6.96 6.31
C ASN A 42 -10.20 6.90 5.54
N LYS A 43 -10.15 6.98 4.22
CA LYS A 43 -11.33 6.88 3.36
C LYS A 43 -10.97 6.15 2.07
N PRO A 44 -10.70 4.84 2.15
CA PRO A 44 -10.32 4.11 0.94
C PRO A 44 -11.46 4.11 -0.08
N THR A 45 -11.14 4.49 -1.31
CA THR A 45 -12.14 4.66 -2.35
C THR A 45 -12.57 3.33 -2.98
N SER A 46 -11.72 2.31 -2.90
CA SER A 46 -11.99 1.03 -3.54
C SER A 46 -12.67 0.03 -2.65
N ILE A 47 -12.86 0.34 -1.36
CA ILE A 47 -13.50 -0.57 -0.42
C ILE A 47 -14.90 -0.06 -0.13
N THR A 48 -15.89 -0.93 -0.35
CA THR A 48 -17.29 -0.61 -0.24
C THR A 48 -17.96 -1.59 0.74
N PRO A 49 -19.18 -1.30 1.22
CA PRO A 49 -19.91 -2.27 2.03
C PRO A 49 -20.10 -3.61 1.32
N GLU A 50 -20.18 -3.59 -0.02
CA GLU A 50 -20.41 -4.79 -0.82
C GLU A 50 -19.19 -5.67 -0.90
N ASN A 51 -17.95 -5.10 -0.91
CA ASN A 51 -16.74 -5.90 -1.04
C ASN A 51 -15.94 -6.00 0.26
N PHE A 52 -16.38 -5.35 1.34
CA PHE A 52 -15.67 -5.28 2.60
C PHE A 52 -15.17 -6.65 3.08
N ASN A 53 -16.02 -7.66 3.01
CA ASN A 53 -15.69 -8.99 3.51
C ASN A 53 -14.79 -9.78 2.56
N SER A 54 -14.57 -9.30 1.35
CA SER A 54 -13.74 -10.01 0.37
C SER A 54 -12.32 -9.43 0.29
N ILE A 55 -12.04 -8.34 1.00
CA ILE A 55 -10.70 -7.73 0.98
C ILE A 55 -9.75 -8.60 1.80
N GLN A 56 -8.69 -9.09 1.17
CA GLN A 56 -7.75 -10.01 1.81
C GLN A 56 -6.30 -9.53 1.75
N LYS A 57 -5.98 -8.66 0.81
CA LYS A 57 -4.59 -8.23 0.58
C LYS A 57 -4.54 -6.77 0.18
N MET A 58 -3.40 -6.15 0.49
CA MET A 58 -3.02 -4.89 -0.12
C MET A 58 -1.91 -5.19 -1.12
N TYR A 59 -2.05 -4.71 -2.35
CA TYR A 59 -1.07 -4.89 -3.41
C TYR A 59 -0.34 -3.58 -3.65
N LEU A 60 0.98 -3.64 -3.72
CA LEU A 60 1.84 -2.50 -4.06
C LEU A 60 2.44 -2.81 -5.41
N ILE A 61 2.04 -2.09 -6.44
CA ILE A 61 2.35 -2.43 -7.82
C ILE A 61 3.22 -1.34 -8.45
N ASP A 62 4.31 -1.73 -9.07
CA ASP A 62 5.13 -0.82 -9.84
C ASP A 62 5.74 -1.55 -11.04
N GLU A 63 6.65 -0.88 -11.73
CA GLU A 63 7.26 -1.43 -12.95
C GLU A 63 8.07 -2.71 -12.71
N GLU A 64 8.50 -2.95 -11.47
CA GLU A 64 9.23 -4.17 -11.13
C GLU A 64 8.31 -5.34 -10.80
N GLY A 65 7.03 -5.08 -10.64
CA GLY A 65 6.06 -6.11 -10.31
C GLY A 65 5.24 -5.75 -9.09
N GLU A 66 4.77 -6.78 -8.40
CA GLU A 66 3.80 -6.65 -7.34
C GLU A 66 4.38 -7.11 -6.01
N LEU A 67 4.21 -6.27 -4.98
CA LEU A 67 4.41 -6.67 -3.59
C LEU A 67 3.03 -6.78 -2.96
N SER A 68 2.88 -7.59 -1.92
CA SER A 68 1.58 -7.70 -1.27
C SER A 68 1.72 -8.05 0.20
N THR A 69 0.67 -7.77 0.95
CA THR A 69 0.57 -8.16 2.35
C THR A 69 -0.85 -8.58 2.68
N ARG A 70 -0.97 -9.58 3.56
CA ARG A 70 -2.26 -10.01 4.09
C ARG A 70 -2.56 -9.39 5.45
N LYS A 71 -1.63 -8.61 6.00
CA LYS A 71 -1.83 -7.96 7.31
C LYS A 71 -2.65 -6.71 7.11
N ILE A 72 -3.95 -6.87 7.09
CA ILE A 72 -4.91 -5.79 6.86
C ILE A 72 -5.93 -5.81 7.98
N ASP A 73 -6.10 -4.66 8.62
CA ASP A 73 -7.15 -4.45 9.60
C ASP A 73 -8.15 -3.47 9.02
N LEU A 74 -9.37 -3.94 8.81
CA LEU A 74 -10.48 -3.13 8.32
C LEU A 74 -11.36 -2.78 9.51
N SER A 75 -11.77 -1.53 9.59
CA SER A 75 -12.68 -1.09 10.65
C SER A 75 -13.68 -0.08 10.09
N ILE A 76 -14.81 0.03 10.78
CA ILE A 76 -15.84 1.01 10.44
C ILE A 76 -15.98 1.91 11.65
N SER A 77 -15.81 3.21 11.45
CA SER A 77 -15.93 4.19 12.52
C SER A 77 -17.40 4.50 12.81
N ASP A 78 -17.64 5.27 13.88
CA ASP A 78 -18.99 5.61 14.31
C ASP A 78 -19.80 6.36 13.25
N ASP A 79 -19.11 7.12 12.39
CA ASP A 79 -19.76 7.84 11.29
C ASP A 79 -19.88 6.97 10.03
N LYS A 80 -19.65 5.67 10.17
CA LYS A 80 -19.71 4.67 9.09
C LYS A 80 -18.65 4.84 8.03
N THR A 81 -17.57 5.56 8.33
CA THR A 81 -16.43 5.66 7.45
C THR A 81 -15.56 4.42 7.61
N MET A 82 -15.17 3.83 6.50
CA MET A 82 -14.27 2.69 6.52
C MET A 82 -12.82 3.15 6.63
N GLU A 83 -12.05 2.43 7.44
CA GLU A 83 -10.64 2.70 7.61
C GLU A 83 -9.86 1.41 7.40
N VAL A 84 -8.67 1.53 6.84
CA VAL A 84 -7.80 0.38 6.61
C VAL A 84 -6.44 0.68 7.17
N LYS A 85 -5.91 -0.28 7.93
CA LYS A 85 -4.54 -0.24 8.39
C LYS A 85 -3.86 -1.50 7.88
N SER A 86 -2.83 -1.32 7.05
CA SER A 86 -2.10 -2.44 6.45
C SER A 86 -0.64 -2.38 6.87
N THR A 87 -0.04 -3.55 7.11
CA THR A 87 1.36 -3.62 7.51
C THR A 87 2.13 -4.44 6.49
N TYR A 88 3.14 -3.82 5.90
CA TYR A 88 4.06 -4.51 5.00
C TYR A 88 5.39 -4.71 5.70
N ASN A 89 5.84 -5.97 5.79
CA ASN A 89 7.08 -6.32 6.49
C ASN A 89 8.17 -6.71 5.51
N TRP A 90 9.41 -6.39 5.87
CA TRP A 90 10.59 -6.90 5.15
C TRP A 90 11.53 -7.52 6.17
N SER A 91 12.31 -8.51 5.74
CA SER A 91 13.20 -9.25 6.63
C SER A 91 14.66 -9.27 6.17
N SER A 92 14.98 -8.53 5.12
CA SER A 92 16.35 -8.39 4.64
C SER A 92 16.55 -6.99 4.09
N GLU A 93 17.81 -6.61 3.97
CA GLU A 93 18.15 -5.32 3.36
C GLU A 93 17.70 -5.25 1.90
N GLN A 94 17.80 -6.37 1.19
CA GLN A 94 17.40 -6.44 -0.21
C GLN A 94 15.89 -6.23 -0.36
N GLU A 95 15.10 -6.82 0.53
CA GLU A 95 13.66 -6.61 0.54
C GLU A 95 13.32 -5.16 0.89
N PHE A 96 14.05 -4.58 1.84
CA PHE A 96 13.84 -3.18 2.18
C PHE A 96 14.10 -2.28 0.99
N GLU A 97 15.19 -2.51 0.26
CA GLU A 97 15.53 -1.70 -0.91
C GLU A 97 14.47 -1.83 -1.99
N ARG A 98 13.96 -3.05 -2.21
CA ARG A 98 12.89 -3.26 -3.17
C ARG A 98 11.64 -2.47 -2.76
N PHE A 99 11.27 -2.51 -1.48
CA PHE A 99 10.14 -1.77 -0.98
C PHE A 99 10.35 -0.26 -1.15
N MET A 100 11.54 0.24 -0.85
CA MET A 100 11.82 1.67 -0.94
C MET A 100 11.73 2.18 -2.38
N ARG A 101 12.11 1.35 -3.35
CA ARG A 101 11.92 1.76 -4.75
C ARG A 101 10.44 1.96 -5.09
N PHE A 102 9.58 1.07 -4.58
CA PHE A 102 8.14 1.27 -4.72
C PHE A 102 7.70 2.56 -4.02
N ALA A 103 8.13 2.75 -2.78
CA ALA A 103 7.70 3.91 -1.99
C ALA A 103 8.06 5.23 -2.66
N GLU A 104 9.26 5.32 -3.23
CA GLU A 104 9.70 6.51 -3.94
C GLU A 104 8.89 6.75 -5.21
N ARG A 105 8.63 5.69 -5.97
CA ARG A 105 7.83 5.78 -7.18
C ARG A 105 6.41 6.23 -6.86
N TYR A 106 5.85 5.69 -5.80
CA TYR A 106 4.51 6.05 -5.38
C TYR A 106 4.45 7.51 -4.95
N ALA A 107 5.39 7.96 -4.13
CA ALA A 107 5.45 9.34 -3.69
C ALA A 107 5.56 10.29 -4.88
N ASN A 108 6.40 9.97 -5.85
CA ASN A 108 6.56 10.78 -7.05
C ASN A 108 5.29 10.82 -7.89
N SER A 109 4.52 9.73 -7.89
CA SER A 109 3.30 9.66 -8.70
C SER A 109 2.19 10.54 -8.16
N ILE A 110 2.18 10.82 -6.86
CA ILE A 110 1.12 11.62 -6.23
C ILE A 110 1.50 13.09 -6.05
N THR A 111 2.76 13.46 -6.28
CA THR A 111 3.22 14.84 -6.13
C THR A 111 3.26 15.60 -7.46
N ASN A 112 3.00 14.93 -8.56
CA ASN A 112 3.01 15.55 -9.89
C ASN A 112 1.62 15.97 -10.32
#